data_d621c527f0607c17e2735bac58e40773
#
_entry.id   d621c527f0607c17e2735bac58e40773
#
_cell.length_a   1.000
_cell.length_b   1.000
_cell.length_c   1.000
_cell.angle_alpha   90.00
_cell.angle_beta   90.00
_cell.angle_gamma   90.00
#
_symmetry.space_group_name_H-M   'P 1'
#
loop_
_entity.id
_entity.type
_entity.pdbx_description
1 polymer ?
#
loop_
_entity_poly.entity_id
_entity_poly.type
_entity_poly.pdbx_seq_one_letter_code
_entity_poly.pdbx_strand_id
1 'polypeptide(L)'
;MTLFRLDASINPDRSASRAMADIVEAEWQQAHPGDPVIRRHVGTDPLPADAWANAVTGARTPEPDRSERQRAGVALAARLAGELAEANAVLLAVPLYNFGVSQHIKTWIDLVIAAPRDSSGANGTGPLLAGKPTVLVTVRGGAYGAGTPRDGWDHSTGYLRRILADVWGADLTVVEREFTLVGVNPALDQFTELAAQLKDAAHTAAREAGRALTAAVAA
;
A
#
# COMPACT_ATOMS: atom_id res chain seq x y z
N MET A 1 16.78 -0.58 11.37
CA MET A 1 15.37 -0.22 11.11
C MET A 1 14.82 -1.07 9.97
N THR A 2 13.51 -1.34 9.92
CA THR A 2 12.91 -2.18 8.86
C THR A 2 11.85 -1.39 8.12
N LEU A 3 11.96 -1.34 6.79
CA LEU A 3 10.91 -0.81 5.92
C LEU A 3 10.06 -1.97 5.39
N PHE A 4 8.74 -1.88 5.53
CA PHE A 4 7.83 -2.73 4.76
C PHE A 4 7.43 -2.01 3.47
N ARG A 5 7.59 -2.66 2.32
CA ARG A 5 7.17 -2.14 1.02
C ARG A 5 6.21 -3.10 0.33
N LEU A 6 5.06 -2.57 -0.11
CA LEU A 6 4.08 -3.29 -0.92
C LEU A 6 3.89 -2.62 -2.28
N ASP A 7 4.03 -3.39 -3.34
CA ASP A 7 3.73 -3.00 -4.72
C ASP A 7 2.46 -3.73 -5.21
N ALA A 8 1.46 -2.98 -5.68
CA ALA A 8 0.17 -3.53 -6.12
C ALA A 8 -0.07 -3.46 -7.64
N SER A 9 0.93 -3.01 -8.41
CA SER A 9 0.82 -2.91 -9.87
C SER A 9 0.84 -4.29 -10.53
N ILE A 10 -0.06 -4.54 -11.48
CA ILE A 10 -0.08 -5.76 -12.31
C ILE A 10 0.95 -5.73 -13.44
N ASN A 11 1.62 -4.59 -13.65
CA ASN A 11 2.63 -4.42 -14.70
C ASN A 11 3.93 -3.88 -14.05
N PRO A 12 4.81 -4.75 -13.55
CA PRO A 12 6.00 -4.34 -12.80
C PRO A 12 7.01 -3.55 -13.64
N ASP A 13 7.16 -3.88 -14.92
CA ASP A 13 8.21 -3.31 -15.79
C ASP A 13 7.92 -1.86 -16.19
N ARG A 14 6.64 -1.47 -16.21
CA ARG A 14 6.19 -0.13 -16.63
C ARG A 14 5.34 0.56 -15.57
N SER A 15 5.53 0.21 -14.31
CA SER A 15 4.74 0.71 -13.21
C SER A 15 5.15 2.10 -12.76
N ALA A 16 4.29 3.08 -12.98
CA ALA A 16 4.49 4.44 -12.47
C ALA A 16 4.46 4.50 -10.93
N SER A 17 3.61 3.70 -10.27
CA SER A 17 3.56 3.66 -8.80
C SER A 17 4.84 3.07 -8.21
N ARG A 18 5.38 2.00 -8.84
CA ARG A 18 6.64 1.41 -8.43
C ARG A 18 7.81 2.38 -8.59
N ALA A 19 7.91 3.06 -9.74
CA ALA A 19 8.95 4.07 -9.97
C ALA A 19 8.92 5.20 -8.94
N MET A 20 7.73 5.61 -8.49
CA MET A 20 7.57 6.60 -7.41
C MET A 20 8.00 6.02 -6.06
N ALA A 21 7.64 4.78 -5.75
CA ALA A 21 8.04 4.10 -4.52
C ALA A 21 9.56 3.85 -4.47
N ASP A 22 10.21 3.62 -5.62
CA ASP A 22 11.67 3.49 -5.71
C ASP A 22 12.37 4.79 -5.27
N ILE A 23 11.78 5.96 -5.55
CA ILE A 23 12.31 7.25 -5.08
C ILE A 23 12.20 7.35 -3.55
N VAL A 24 11.04 7.00 -2.97
CA VAL A 24 10.85 7.00 -1.51
C VAL A 24 11.82 6.04 -0.82
N GLU A 25 11.94 4.82 -1.36
CA GLU A 25 12.85 3.81 -0.80
C GLU A 25 14.32 4.22 -0.92
N ALA A 26 14.72 4.90 -2.01
CA ALA A 26 16.09 5.37 -2.16
C ALA A 26 16.50 6.37 -1.05
N GLU A 27 15.60 7.28 -0.67
CA GLU A 27 15.84 8.20 0.47
C GLU A 27 15.94 7.42 1.81
N TRP A 28 15.09 6.39 1.99
CA TRP A 28 15.20 5.50 3.14
C TRP A 28 16.56 4.80 3.21
N GLN A 29 16.99 4.17 2.11
CA GLN A 29 18.24 3.42 2.06
C GLN A 29 19.49 4.30 2.24
N GLN A 30 19.43 5.56 1.81
CA GLN A 30 20.52 6.53 2.06
C GLN A 30 20.70 6.82 3.56
N ALA A 31 19.62 6.90 4.31
CA ALA A 31 19.67 7.18 5.74
C ALA A 31 19.87 5.89 6.59
N HIS A 32 19.48 4.74 6.06
CA HIS A 32 19.54 3.43 6.73
C HIS A 32 20.29 2.41 5.84
N PRO A 33 21.58 2.62 5.54
CA PRO A 33 22.33 1.74 4.65
C PRO A 33 22.45 0.32 5.25
N GLY A 34 22.00 -0.67 4.48
CA GLY A 34 22.04 -2.07 4.89
C GLY A 34 20.86 -2.54 5.75
N ASP A 35 19.95 -1.67 6.12
CA ASP A 35 18.75 -2.04 6.85
C ASP A 35 17.77 -2.84 5.97
N PRO A 36 17.05 -3.83 6.53
CA PRO A 36 16.20 -4.72 5.76
C PRO A 36 14.96 -3.99 5.19
N VAL A 37 14.60 -4.39 3.98
CA VAL A 37 13.33 -4.03 3.34
C VAL A 37 12.52 -5.31 3.11
N ILE A 38 11.40 -5.45 3.83
CA ILE A 38 10.43 -6.52 3.59
C ILE A 38 9.61 -6.13 2.37
N ARG A 39 9.67 -6.93 1.30
CA ARG A 39 8.96 -6.64 0.05
C ARG A 39 7.83 -7.60 -0.20
N ARG A 40 6.68 -7.05 -0.62
CA ARG A 40 5.54 -7.82 -1.09
C ARG A 40 5.02 -7.22 -2.40
N HIS A 41 4.78 -8.08 -3.37
CA HIS A 41 4.30 -7.68 -4.69
C HIS A 41 2.98 -8.38 -5.02
N VAL A 42 1.87 -7.84 -4.50
CA VAL A 42 0.55 -8.50 -4.63
C VAL A 42 -0.02 -8.47 -6.05
N GLY A 43 0.48 -7.59 -6.93
CA GLY A 43 0.05 -7.51 -8.33
C GLY A 43 0.60 -8.64 -9.22
N THR A 44 1.77 -9.19 -8.88
CA THR A 44 2.44 -10.26 -9.65
C THR A 44 2.57 -11.58 -8.90
N ASP A 45 2.50 -11.52 -7.57
CA ASP A 45 2.41 -12.68 -6.69
C ASP A 45 1.10 -12.58 -5.87
N PRO A 46 -0.05 -12.87 -6.51
CA PRO A 46 -1.35 -12.65 -5.90
C PRO A 46 -1.62 -13.64 -4.77
N LEU A 47 -2.27 -13.14 -3.72
CA LEU A 47 -2.73 -13.99 -2.63
C LEU A 47 -3.86 -14.92 -3.09
N PRO A 48 -3.98 -16.15 -2.54
CA PRO A 48 -5.02 -17.08 -2.93
C PRO A 48 -6.42 -16.47 -2.77
N ALA A 49 -7.27 -16.63 -3.77
CA ALA A 49 -8.59 -15.98 -3.82
C ALA A 49 -9.53 -16.42 -2.69
N ASP A 50 -9.36 -17.63 -2.17
CA ASP A 50 -10.15 -18.21 -1.08
C ASP A 50 -9.54 -17.98 0.32
N ALA A 51 -8.34 -17.39 0.38
CA ALA A 51 -7.59 -17.25 1.65
C ALA A 51 -8.35 -16.42 2.69
N TRP A 52 -9.00 -15.32 2.28
CA TRP A 52 -9.76 -14.48 3.20
C TRP A 52 -10.95 -15.23 3.83
N ALA A 53 -11.75 -15.94 3.02
CA ALA A 53 -12.86 -16.72 3.53
C ALA A 53 -12.39 -17.83 4.49
N ASN A 54 -11.28 -18.51 4.16
CA ASN A 54 -10.66 -19.51 5.02
C ASN A 54 -10.09 -18.92 6.32
N ALA A 55 -9.48 -17.73 6.28
CA ALA A 55 -9.00 -17.03 7.46
C ALA A 55 -10.15 -16.66 8.42
N VAL A 56 -11.21 -16.04 7.88
CA VAL A 56 -12.38 -15.61 8.68
C VAL A 56 -13.11 -16.80 9.30
N THR A 57 -13.36 -17.87 8.53
CA THR A 57 -14.02 -19.08 9.05
C THR A 57 -13.10 -19.83 10.02
N GLY A 58 -11.82 -19.93 9.72
CA GLY A 58 -10.82 -20.57 10.58
C GLY A 58 -10.64 -19.85 11.91
N ALA A 59 -10.69 -18.53 11.94
CA ALA A 59 -10.62 -17.76 13.20
C ALA A 59 -11.80 -18.03 14.14
N ARG A 60 -12.96 -18.46 13.61
CA ARG A 60 -14.18 -18.80 14.37
C ARG A 60 -14.25 -20.29 14.71
N THR A 61 -13.42 -21.13 14.12
CA THR A 61 -13.37 -22.58 14.34
C THR A 61 -12.30 -22.89 15.39
N PRO A 62 -12.61 -23.70 16.43
CA PRO A 62 -11.58 -24.17 17.36
C PRO A 62 -10.40 -24.82 16.63
N GLU A 63 -9.18 -24.59 17.10
CA GLU A 63 -7.97 -25.01 16.39
C GLU A 63 -7.93 -26.50 16.01
N PRO A 64 -8.32 -27.45 16.89
CA PRO A 64 -8.33 -28.87 16.56
C PRO A 64 -9.27 -29.21 15.38
N ASP A 65 -10.37 -28.46 15.23
CA ASP A 65 -11.43 -28.72 14.27
C ASP A 65 -11.20 -27.99 12.92
N ARG A 66 -10.16 -27.16 12.81
CA ARG A 66 -9.84 -26.43 11.58
C ARG A 66 -9.44 -27.38 10.47
N SER A 67 -10.00 -27.17 9.27
CA SER A 67 -9.48 -27.79 8.05
C SER A 67 -8.07 -27.27 7.73
N GLU A 68 -7.34 -27.98 6.87
CA GLU A 68 -6.02 -27.54 6.38
C GLU A 68 -6.09 -26.15 5.72
N ARG A 69 -7.11 -25.90 4.89
CA ARG A 69 -7.31 -24.58 4.24
C ARG A 69 -7.56 -23.46 5.25
N GLN A 70 -8.32 -23.74 6.31
CA GLN A 70 -8.56 -22.78 7.38
C GLN A 70 -7.27 -22.46 8.15
N ARG A 71 -6.46 -23.49 8.48
CA ARG A 71 -5.16 -23.28 9.13
C ARG A 71 -4.24 -22.43 8.24
N ALA A 72 -4.15 -22.75 6.95
CA ALA A 72 -3.36 -21.99 5.99
C ALA A 72 -3.83 -20.53 5.86
N GLY A 73 -5.15 -20.28 5.80
CA GLY A 73 -5.73 -18.94 5.75
C GLY A 73 -5.42 -18.10 7.00
N VAL A 74 -5.60 -18.69 8.20
CA VAL A 74 -5.29 -18.03 9.47
C VAL A 74 -3.78 -17.73 9.59
N ALA A 75 -2.93 -18.68 9.22
CA ALA A 75 -1.47 -18.49 9.23
C ALA A 75 -1.02 -17.40 8.24
N LEU A 76 -1.63 -17.35 7.04
CA LEU A 76 -1.35 -16.32 6.06
C LEU A 76 -1.75 -14.93 6.59
N ALA A 77 -2.95 -14.79 7.14
CA ALA A 77 -3.42 -13.53 7.73
C ALA A 77 -2.49 -13.05 8.85
N ALA A 78 -2.10 -13.94 9.78
CA ALA A 78 -1.16 -13.64 10.86
C ALA A 78 0.20 -13.17 10.32
N ARG A 79 0.75 -13.84 9.30
CA ARG A 79 2.01 -13.45 8.66
C ARG A 79 1.94 -12.06 8.04
N LEU A 80 0.86 -11.76 7.29
CA LEU A 80 0.70 -10.44 6.64
C LEU A 80 0.59 -9.30 7.65
N ALA A 81 -0.11 -9.51 8.75
CA ALA A 81 -0.19 -8.54 9.84
C ALA A 81 1.16 -8.42 10.59
N GLY A 82 1.88 -9.53 10.79
CA GLY A 82 3.20 -9.55 11.39
C GLY A 82 4.23 -8.74 10.62
N GLU A 83 4.25 -8.83 9.29
CA GLU A 83 5.13 -8.03 8.42
C GLU A 83 4.95 -6.51 8.65
N LEU A 84 3.70 -6.06 8.84
CA LEU A 84 3.39 -4.67 9.17
C LEU A 84 3.76 -4.31 10.62
N ALA A 85 3.53 -5.22 11.55
CA ALA A 85 3.84 -5.00 12.96
C ALA A 85 5.34 -4.85 13.20
N GLU A 86 6.16 -5.71 12.57
CA GLU A 86 7.62 -5.73 12.67
C GLU A 86 8.31 -4.55 12.00
N ALA A 87 7.70 -3.95 10.98
CA ALA A 87 8.27 -2.82 10.27
C ALA A 87 8.26 -1.55 11.13
N ASN A 88 9.31 -0.73 11.03
CA ASN A 88 9.39 0.60 11.63
C ASN A 88 8.68 1.65 10.78
N ALA A 89 8.64 1.45 9.46
CA ALA A 89 7.99 2.33 8.49
C ALA A 89 7.31 1.51 7.39
N VAL A 90 6.30 2.09 6.75
CA VAL A 90 5.50 1.42 5.72
C VAL A 90 5.46 2.25 4.43
N LEU A 91 5.65 1.60 3.29
CA LEU A 91 5.53 2.18 1.95
C LEU A 91 4.58 1.32 1.11
N LEU A 92 3.51 1.93 0.59
CA LEU A 92 2.53 1.26 -0.26
C LEU A 92 2.49 1.95 -1.62
N ALA A 93 2.64 1.20 -2.70
CA ALA A 93 2.57 1.67 -4.08
C ALA A 93 1.33 1.08 -4.77
N VAL A 94 0.26 1.86 -4.82
CA VAL A 94 -1.07 1.41 -5.25
C VAL A 94 -1.59 2.22 -6.43
N PRO A 95 -1.65 1.68 -7.65
CA PRO A 95 -2.27 2.36 -8.78
C PRO A 95 -3.80 2.30 -8.69
N LEU A 96 -4.45 3.36 -9.19
CA LEU A 96 -5.89 3.36 -9.41
C LEU A 96 -6.21 2.51 -10.65
N TYR A 97 -6.95 1.43 -10.47
CA TYR A 97 -7.47 0.59 -11.55
C TYR A 97 -9.00 0.64 -11.57
N ASN A 98 -9.57 0.92 -12.76
CA ASN A 98 -11.02 0.89 -12.96
C ASN A 98 -11.79 1.65 -11.88
N PHE A 99 -11.28 2.85 -11.52
CA PHE A 99 -11.87 3.78 -10.54
C PHE A 99 -11.83 3.32 -9.07
N GLY A 100 -11.18 2.21 -8.73
CA GLY A 100 -11.14 1.66 -7.37
C GLY A 100 -9.84 0.95 -7.04
N VAL A 101 -9.84 0.28 -5.89
CA VAL A 101 -8.73 -0.59 -5.48
C VAL A 101 -8.75 -1.89 -6.27
N SER A 102 -7.58 -2.40 -6.65
CA SER A 102 -7.51 -3.71 -7.31
C SER A 102 -7.93 -4.83 -6.35
N GLN A 103 -8.42 -5.96 -6.92
CA GLN A 103 -8.72 -7.15 -6.13
C GLN A 103 -7.53 -7.60 -5.27
N HIS A 104 -6.30 -7.44 -5.76
CA HIS A 104 -5.09 -7.88 -5.08
C HIS A 104 -4.85 -7.11 -3.78
N ILE A 105 -4.92 -5.77 -3.84
CA ILE A 105 -4.77 -4.94 -2.63
C ILE A 105 -5.96 -5.13 -1.69
N LYS A 106 -7.17 -5.31 -2.23
CA LYS A 106 -8.35 -5.57 -1.41
C LYS A 106 -8.23 -6.88 -0.65
N THR A 107 -7.80 -7.97 -1.31
CA THR A 107 -7.56 -9.27 -0.66
C THR A 107 -6.49 -9.16 0.43
N TRP A 108 -5.41 -8.41 0.19
CA TRP A 108 -4.37 -8.19 1.18
C TRP A 108 -4.91 -7.44 2.41
N ILE A 109 -5.65 -6.35 2.22
CA ILE A 109 -6.28 -5.59 3.30
C ILE A 109 -7.24 -6.47 4.12
N ASP A 110 -8.09 -7.23 3.44
CA ASP A 110 -9.07 -8.11 4.09
C ASP A 110 -8.41 -9.20 4.95
N LEU A 111 -7.31 -9.77 4.48
CA LEU A 111 -6.53 -10.75 5.24
C LEU A 111 -5.83 -10.11 6.44
N VAL A 112 -5.23 -8.93 6.29
CA VAL A 112 -4.61 -8.21 7.41
C VAL A 112 -5.65 -7.86 8.49
N ILE A 113 -6.86 -7.45 8.09
CA ILE A 113 -7.96 -7.17 9.03
C ILE A 113 -8.45 -8.45 9.72
N ALA A 114 -8.45 -9.59 9.01
CA ALA A 114 -8.87 -10.88 9.54
C ALA A 114 -7.81 -11.56 10.43
N ALA A 115 -6.60 -10.99 10.53
CA ALA A 115 -5.54 -11.58 11.34
C ALA A 115 -5.94 -11.70 12.81
N PRO A 116 -5.64 -12.84 13.45
CA PRO A 116 -5.85 -12.98 14.89
C PRO A 116 -5.05 -11.90 15.64
N ARG A 117 -5.71 -11.17 16.51
CA ARG A 117 -5.08 -10.23 17.42
C ARG A 117 -5.00 -10.90 18.78
N ASP A 118 -3.80 -11.09 19.29
CA ASP A 118 -3.63 -11.57 20.63
C ASP A 118 -3.68 -10.41 21.65
N SER A 119 -4.07 -10.74 22.87
CA SER A 119 -4.11 -9.81 23.99
C SER A 119 -2.72 -9.54 24.59
N SER A 120 -1.66 -10.11 24.02
CA SER A 120 -0.30 -10.07 24.58
C SER A 120 0.54 -8.87 24.15
N GLY A 121 -0.01 -7.98 23.31
CA GLY A 121 0.61 -6.69 22.99
C GLY A 121 1.55 -6.66 21.78
N ALA A 122 2.00 -7.81 21.27
CA ALA A 122 2.78 -7.82 20.01
C ALA A 122 1.90 -7.49 18.79
N ASN A 123 0.59 -7.83 18.88
CA ASN A 123 -0.46 -7.43 17.94
C ASN A 123 -1.65 -6.78 18.70
N GLY A 124 -1.37 -5.97 19.70
CA GLY A 124 -2.22 -5.42 20.73
C GLY A 124 -3.67 -5.05 20.38
N THR A 125 -4.45 -4.64 21.37
CA THR A 125 -5.84 -4.16 21.22
C THR A 125 -5.95 -2.82 20.48
N GLY A 126 -4.82 -2.15 20.20
CA GLY A 126 -4.74 -0.88 19.49
C GLY A 126 -4.75 -1.00 17.96
N PRO A 127 -4.74 0.14 17.25
CA PRO A 127 -4.60 0.18 15.79
C PRO A 127 -3.26 -0.44 15.34
N LEU A 128 -3.28 -1.21 14.26
CA LEU A 128 -2.13 -2.00 13.76
C LEU A 128 -0.88 -1.16 13.48
N LEU A 129 -1.07 0.06 12.99
CA LEU A 129 0.00 1.00 12.62
C LEU A 129 0.03 2.25 13.52
N ALA A 130 -0.40 2.14 14.78
CA ALA A 130 -0.53 3.30 15.68
C ALA A 130 0.72 4.21 15.67
N GLY A 131 0.58 5.41 15.10
CA GLY A 131 1.66 6.41 14.96
C GLY A 131 2.81 6.00 14.02
N LYS A 132 2.73 4.84 13.35
CA LYS A 132 3.79 4.37 12.45
C LYS A 132 3.84 5.22 11.18
N PRO A 133 5.00 5.81 10.83
CA PRO A 133 5.15 6.60 9.63
C PRO A 133 4.89 5.74 8.38
N THR A 134 3.98 6.20 7.55
CA THR A 134 3.48 5.45 6.39
C THR A 134 3.37 6.36 5.18
N VAL A 135 3.93 5.93 4.05
CA VAL A 135 3.79 6.60 2.76
C VAL A 135 2.91 5.77 1.84
N LEU A 136 1.83 6.38 1.36
CA LEU A 136 0.99 5.84 0.28
C LEU A 136 1.33 6.56 -1.02
N VAL A 137 1.91 5.86 -1.96
CA VAL A 137 2.05 6.32 -3.34
C VAL A 137 0.83 5.85 -4.13
N THR A 138 0.07 6.78 -4.71
CA THR A 138 -1.05 6.47 -5.61
C THR A 138 -0.87 7.15 -6.96
N VAL A 139 -1.17 6.43 -8.04
CA VAL A 139 -1.03 6.95 -9.40
C VAL A 139 -2.31 6.74 -10.20
N ARG A 140 -2.59 7.68 -11.08
CA ARG A 140 -3.80 7.70 -11.90
C ARG A 140 -3.46 7.89 -13.38
N GLY A 141 -4.18 7.19 -14.24
CA GLY A 141 -3.96 7.25 -15.70
C GLY A 141 -4.30 8.60 -16.32
N GLY A 142 -5.36 9.26 -15.83
CA GLY A 142 -5.81 10.59 -16.23
C GLY A 142 -5.89 11.53 -15.04
N ALA A 143 -6.71 12.60 -15.16
CA ALA A 143 -7.00 13.56 -14.10
C ALA A 143 -8.28 13.21 -13.35
N TYR A 144 -8.23 13.26 -12.02
CA TYR A 144 -9.34 12.96 -11.11
C TYR A 144 -9.53 14.05 -10.04
N GLY A 145 -8.71 15.10 -10.07
CA GLY A 145 -8.81 16.24 -9.15
C GLY A 145 -10.03 17.11 -9.41
N ALA A 146 -10.28 18.04 -8.49
CA ALA A 146 -11.40 18.98 -8.56
C ALA A 146 -11.43 19.74 -9.88
N GLY A 147 -12.62 19.86 -10.47
CA GLY A 147 -12.85 20.56 -11.75
C GLY A 147 -12.50 19.73 -12.99
N THR A 148 -12.08 18.47 -12.86
CA THR A 148 -11.88 17.56 -13.99
C THR A 148 -13.14 16.75 -14.30
N PRO A 149 -13.31 16.22 -15.54
CA PRO A 149 -14.46 15.37 -15.87
C PRO A 149 -14.63 14.10 -15.03
N ARG A 150 -13.58 13.70 -14.28
CA ARG A 150 -13.59 12.54 -13.39
C ARG A 150 -13.45 12.91 -11.93
N ASP A 151 -13.80 14.14 -11.58
CA ASP A 151 -13.88 14.58 -10.19
C ASP A 151 -14.84 13.67 -9.40
N GLY A 152 -14.38 13.19 -8.24
CA GLY A 152 -15.13 12.25 -7.41
C GLY A 152 -15.12 10.77 -7.86
N TRP A 153 -14.45 10.41 -8.97
CA TRP A 153 -14.43 9.03 -9.46
C TRP A 153 -13.26 8.19 -8.90
N ASP A 154 -12.41 8.76 -8.07
CA ASP A 154 -11.37 8.00 -7.36
C ASP A 154 -11.93 7.37 -6.08
N HIS A 155 -12.38 6.14 -6.17
CA HIS A 155 -12.86 5.33 -5.04
C HIS A 155 -11.74 4.52 -4.37
N SER A 156 -10.47 4.73 -4.75
CA SER A 156 -9.31 4.05 -4.18
C SER A 156 -8.63 4.86 -3.08
N THR A 157 -8.24 6.10 -3.38
CA THR A 157 -7.44 6.92 -2.46
C THR A 157 -8.16 7.19 -1.15
N GLY A 158 -9.45 7.55 -1.21
CA GLY A 158 -10.28 7.77 -0.02
C GLY A 158 -10.44 6.51 0.83
N TYR A 159 -10.63 5.34 0.17
CA TYR A 159 -10.70 4.05 0.86
C TYR A 159 -9.36 3.71 1.54
N LEU A 160 -8.23 3.86 0.84
CA LEU A 160 -6.90 3.56 1.41
C LEU A 160 -6.56 4.48 2.58
N ARG A 161 -6.88 5.78 2.49
CA ARG A 161 -6.74 6.72 3.63
C ARG A 161 -7.55 6.26 4.83
N ARG A 162 -8.81 5.85 4.64
CA ARG A 162 -9.68 5.33 5.71
C ARG A 162 -9.05 4.11 6.38
N ILE A 163 -8.54 3.16 5.60
CA ILE A 163 -7.91 1.95 6.17
C ILE A 163 -6.61 2.28 6.90
N LEU A 164 -5.70 3.01 6.25
CA LEU A 164 -4.35 3.22 6.78
C LEU A 164 -4.36 4.19 7.97
N ALA A 165 -5.01 5.34 7.84
CA ALA A 165 -5.01 6.37 8.88
C ALA A 165 -6.07 6.10 9.96
N ASP A 166 -7.36 5.93 9.57
CA ASP A 166 -8.43 5.94 10.56
C ASP A 166 -8.61 4.56 11.22
N VAL A 167 -8.43 3.45 10.47
CA VAL A 167 -8.62 2.09 11.00
C VAL A 167 -7.33 1.55 11.61
N TRP A 168 -6.21 1.71 10.92
CA TRP A 168 -4.91 1.18 11.36
C TRP A 168 -4.06 2.20 12.13
N GLY A 169 -4.44 3.48 12.16
CA GLY A 169 -3.82 4.52 12.97
C GLY A 169 -2.46 5.00 12.49
N ALA A 170 -2.13 4.82 11.21
CA ALA A 170 -0.88 5.25 10.63
C ALA A 170 -0.72 6.79 10.62
N ASP A 171 0.50 7.27 10.84
CA ASP A 171 0.90 8.63 10.45
C ASP A 171 1.12 8.65 8.94
N LEU A 172 0.08 9.07 8.20
CA LEU A 172 -0.04 8.83 6.76
C LEU A 172 0.32 10.06 5.92
N THR A 173 1.36 9.93 5.11
CA THR A 173 1.68 10.83 3.99
C THR A 173 1.22 10.21 2.67
N VAL A 174 0.57 11.00 1.80
CA VAL A 174 0.13 10.52 0.48
C VAL A 174 0.86 11.28 -0.63
N VAL A 175 1.47 10.53 -1.54
CA VAL A 175 2.12 11.02 -2.76
C VAL A 175 1.27 10.61 -3.95
N GLU A 176 0.80 11.60 -4.71
CA GLU A 176 -0.11 11.39 -5.83
C GLU A 176 0.56 11.77 -7.16
N ARG A 177 0.28 10.98 -8.22
CA ARG A 177 0.68 11.31 -9.60
C ARG A 177 -0.45 11.00 -10.56
N GLU A 178 -0.86 12.00 -11.32
CA GLU A 178 -1.85 11.89 -12.40
C GLU A 178 -1.21 11.78 -13.79
N PHE A 179 -2.03 11.58 -14.82
CA PHE A 179 -1.65 11.52 -16.22
C PHE A 179 -0.57 10.49 -16.59
N THR A 180 -0.53 9.36 -15.90
CA THR A 180 0.47 8.30 -16.18
C THR A 180 0.24 7.58 -17.52
N LEU A 181 -0.89 7.81 -18.19
CA LEU A 181 -1.22 7.25 -19.50
C LEU A 181 -0.97 8.22 -20.68
N VAL A 182 -0.44 9.41 -20.46
CA VAL A 182 0.08 10.28 -21.54
C VAL A 182 1.22 9.55 -22.25
N GLY A 183 1.23 9.56 -23.57
CA GLY A 183 2.15 8.78 -24.41
C GLY A 183 1.80 7.29 -24.54
N VAL A 184 0.69 6.85 -23.91
CA VAL A 184 0.13 5.50 -24.03
C VAL A 184 -1.29 5.57 -24.62
N ASN A 185 -2.09 6.51 -24.14
CA ASN A 185 -3.43 6.79 -24.65
C ASN A 185 -3.40 8.11 -25.45
N PRO A 186 -3.52 8.07 -26.79
CA PRO A 186 -3.44 9.28 -27.64
C PRO A 186 -4.44 10.37 -27.27
N ALA A 187 -5.59 10.03 -26.69
CA ALA A 187 -6.57 11.02 -26.23
C ALA A 187 -6.04 11.94 -25.11
N LEU A 188 -4.95 11.56 -24.45
CA LEU A 188 -4.31 12.32 -23.38
C LEU A 188 -3.08 13.10 -23.85
N ASP A 189 -2.61 12.95 -25.09
CA ASP A 189 -1.36 13.54 -25.56
C ASP A 189 -1.39 15.09 -25.57
N GLN A 190 -2.58 15.68 -25.66
CA GLN A 190 -2.78 17.13 -25.48
C GLN A 190 -2.33 17.63 -24.09
N PHE A 191 -2.17 16.76 -23.11
CA PHE A 191 -1.76 17.09 -21.73
C PHE A 191 -0.27 16.78 -21.45
N THR A 192 0.56 16.58 -22.49
CA THR A 192 1.97 16.19 -22.35
C THR A 192 2.76 17.12 -21.43
N GLU A 193 2.63 18.44 -21.59
CA GLU A 193 3.33 19.42 -20.75
C GLU A 193 2.86 19.38 -19.29
N LEU A 194 1.54 19.33 -19.08
CA LEU A 194 0.97 19.22 -17.74
C LEU A 194 1.39 17.90 -17.06
N ALA A 195 1.38 16.79 -17.80
CA ALA A 195 1.82 15.48 -17.30
C ALA A 195 3.29 15.50 -16.86
N ALA A 196 4.16 16.21 -17.61
CA ALA A 196 5.56 16.38 -17.25
C ALA A 196 5.71 17.19 -15.95
N GLN A 197 5.01 18.32 -15.82
CA GLN A 197 5.03 19.15 -14.61
C GLN A 197 4.54 18.37 -13.39
N LEU A 198 3.41 17.63 -13.50
CA LEU A 198 2.86 16.83 -12.42
C LEU A 198 3.77 15.66 -12.05
N LYS A 199 4.48 15.08 -13.03
CA LYS A 199 5.50 14.06 -12.77
C LYS A 199 6.64 14.63 -11.93
N ASP A 200 7.17 15.79 -12.29
CA ASP A 200 8.30 16.40 -11.59
C ASP A 200 7.90 16.83 -10.16
N ALA A 201 6.70 17.38 -10.00
CA ALA A 201 6.14 17.70 -8.69
C ALA A 201 5.98 16.43 -7.83
N ALA A 202 5.45 15.34 -8.42
CA ALA A 202 5.30 14.07 -7.72
C ALA A 202 6.65 13.45 -7.33
N HIS A 203 7.69 13.55 -8.18
CA HIS A 203 9.05 13.11 -7.85
C HIS A 203 9.63 13.89 -6.67
N THR A 204 9.39 15.21 -6.61
CA THR A 204 9.81 16.04 -5.49
C THR A 204 9.09 15.63 -4.22
N ALA A 205 7.76 15.50 -4.26
CA ALA A 205 6.96 15.03 -3.13
C ALA A 205 7.38 13.62 -2.64
N ALA A 206 7.75 12.71 -3.55
CA ALA A 206 8.25 11.39 -3.18
C ALA A 206 9.58 11.44 -2.42
N ARG A 207 10.52 12.32 -2.83
CA ARG A 207 11.78 12.53 -2.10
C ARG A 207 11.51 13.13 -0.71
N GLU A 208 10.66 14.14 -0.64
CA GLU A 208 10.28 14.77 0.64
C GLU A 208 9.62 13.77 1.59
N ALA A 209 8.68 12.96 1.08
CA ALA A 209 8.03 11.90 1.84
C ALA A 209 9.04 10.84 2.33
N GLY A 210 10.01 10.45 1.50
CA GLY A 210 11.08 9.53 1.88
C GLY A 210 11.95 10.07 3.02
N ARG A 211 12.33 11.34 2.96
CA ARG A 211 13.10 12.01 4.02
C ARG A 211 12.29 12.14 5.32
N ALA A 212 11.00 12.50 5.21
CA ALA A 212 10.12 12.58 6.36
C ALA A 212 9.93 11.21 7.02
N LEU A 213 9.78 10.16 6.20
CA LEU A 213 9.67 8.78 6.67
C LEU A 213 10.89 8.36 7.51
N THR A 214 12.09 8.72 7.06
CA THR A 214 13.34 8.42 7.79
C THR A 214 13.48 9.23 9.07
N ALA A 215 13.14 10.52 9.04
CA ALA A 215 13.23 11.39 10.21
C ALA A 215 12.27 10.94 11.32
N ALA A 216 11.06 10.49 10.98
CA ALA A 216 10.05 10.07 11.94
C ALA A 216 10.40 8.79 12.71
N VAL A 217 11.23 7.90 12.16
CA VAL A 217 11.69 6.69 12.89
C VAL A 217 12.96 6.92 13.70
N ALA A 218 13.64 8.03 13.50
CA ALA A 218 14.84 8.41 14.27
C ALA A 218 14.50 9.22 15.53
N ALA A 219 13.27 9.72 15.66
CA ALA A 219 12.77 10.51 16.77
C ALA A 219 12.17 9.64 17.86
#